data_45a55e78ccae19aaaeee0eb022698240
#
_entry.id   45a55e78ccae19aaaeee0eb022698240
#
_cell.length_a   1.000
_cell.length_b   1.000
_cell.length_c   1.000
_cell.angle_alpha   90.00
_cell.angle_beta   90.00
_cell.angle_gamma   90.00
#
_symmetry.space_group_name_H-M   'P 1'
#
loop_
_entity.id
_entity.type
_entity.pdbx_description
1 polymer ?
#
loop_
_entity_poly.entity_id
_entity_poly.type
_entity_poly.pdbx_seq_one_letter_code
_entity_poly.pdbx_strand_id
1 'polypeptide(L)'
;MATPSATIGEMLTVTMYKRSKKMGDGISRNIPLLRFMRDNQKLISGGESILEEQLFAENAAYQRYSGAEVLNTSQTEQFTSFRFLWKQVACAVVINGLESDVQNTGPEQMFDLLEKRIEAAEYTMMNQMAVDIESDGTADGGKQIGGLGLLVPATPTSGTVGGIDRATYTWARSQLLDASDNGITLSNSTIQAFFGLCVDALTRNAERPTLVYAGGTHFRWYRESLQTVQRIMKQGDPKVDTVGGGDLDFLGIPVINGGGYSGIANANITRFLNLNHLYFKTAAKRNFVPLKARDSFNQDATVRYLAWAGNMTGRNLFLNGYAQQ
;
A
#
# COMPACT_ATOMS: atom_id res chain seq x y z
N MET A 1 22.49 -7.20 42.55
CA MET A 1 21.67 -6.05 42.07
C MET A 1 20.51 -6.65 41.28
N ALA A 2 19.31 -6.49 41.78
CA ALA A 2 18.13 -6.92 41.02
C ALA A 2 18.02 -5.99 39.80
N THR A 3 18.04 -6.57 38.61
CA THR A 3 17.66 -5.84 37.40
C THR A 3 16.24 -5.34 37.55
N PRO A 4 15.94 -4.05 37.35
CA PRO A 4 14.56 -3.58 37.35
C PRO A 4 13.76 -4.43 36.39
N SER A 5 12.57 -4.85 36.77
CA SER A 5 11.69 -5.63 35.90
C SER A 5 11.47 -4.81 34.60
N ALA A 6 11.35 -5.47 33.48
CA ALA A 6 11.14 -4.82 32.18
C ALA A 6 9.96 -3.83 32.22
N THR A 7 8.94 -4.12 33.03
CA THR A 7 7.77 -3.28 33.29
C THR A 7 8.12 -1.91 33.90
N ILE A 8 9.03 -1.86 34.85
CA ILE A 8 9.46 -0.59 35.48
C ILE A 8 10.30 0.25 34.51
N GLY A 9 11.14 -0.39 33.70
CA GLY A 9 11.91 0.27 32.64
C GLY A 9 11.01 0.86 31.54
N GLU A 10 9.97 0.17 31.14
CA GLU A 10 8.97 0.66 30.21
C GLU A 10 8.18 1.85 30.78
N MET A 11 7.73 1.76 32.02
CA MET A 11 7.03 2.84 32.72
C MET A 11 7.87 4.11 32.86
N LEU A 12 9.15 4.01 33.22
CA LEU A 12 10.07 5.12 33.32
C LEU A 12 10.31 5.80 31.94
N THR A 13 10.45 4.98 30.91
CA THR A 13 10.66 5.50 29.53
C THR A 13 9.43 6.26 29.06
N VAL A 14 8.24 5.76 29.30
CA VAL A 14 6.99 6.40 28.89
C VAL A 14 6.70 7.67 29.70
N THR A 15 7.02 7.70 30.98
CA THR A 15 6.88 8.93 31.82
C THR A 15 7.79 10.07 31.36
N MET A 16 9.00 9.78 30.90
CA MET A 16 9.89 10.81 30.35
C MET A 16 9.34 11.39 29.05
N TYR A 17 8.64 10.59 28.24
CA TYR A 17 8.03 11.03 26.98
C TYR A 17 6.72 11.80 27.14
N LYS A 18 5.98 11.63 28.24
CA LYS A 18 4.75 12.41 28.51
C LYS A 18 5.01 13.91 28.62
N ARG A 19 6.23 14.31 29.00
CA ARG A 19 6.64 15.71 29.07
C ARG A 19 6.99 16.33 27.71
N SER A 20 7.35 15.55 26.71
CA SER A 20 7.50 16.01 25.34
C SER A 20 6.21 15.67 24.56
N LYS A 21 5.37 16.64 24.29
CA LYS A 21 4.10 16.50 23.54
C LYS A 21 4.25 15.99 22.10
N LYS A 22 5.42 15.47 21.73
CA LYS A 22 5.69 14.83 20.45
C LYS A 22 6.46 13.55 20.75
N MET A 23 5.74 12.44 20.84
CA MET A 23 6.40 11.16 20.59
C MET A 23 6.93 11.20 19.16
N GLY A 24 8.22 11.50 19.06
CA GLY A 24 8.95 11.42 17.80
C GLY A 24 9.14 9.96 17.41
N ASP A 25 8.06 9.24 17.19
CA ASP A 25 8.14 7.93 16.60
C ASP A 25 8.30 8.09 15.09
N GLY A 26 9.58 8.16 14.65
CA GLY A 26 9.95 8.38 13.26
C GLY A 26 9.70 7.20 12.34
N ILE A 27 9.10 6.10 12.83
CA ILE A 27 9.08 4.85 12.08
C ILE A 27 7.87 4.74 11.16
N SER A 28 6.69 5.18 11.55
CA SER A 28 5.49 4.72 10.86
C SER A 28 4.61 5.77 10.20
N ARG A 29 4.68 7.03 10.61
CA ARG A 29 3.81 8.08 10.06
C ARG A 29 4.23 8.55 8.67
N ASN A 30 5.43 8.19 8.22
CA ASN A 30 6.07 8.72 7.02
C ASN A 30 6.33 7.66 5.93
N ILE A 31 5.57 6.57 5.87
CA ILE A 31 5.63 5.67 4.72
C ILE A 31 4.76 6.27 3.61
N PRO A 32 5.39 6.83 2.54
CA PRO A 32 4.66 7.62 1.55
C PRO A 32 3.58 6.80 0.84
N LEU A 33 3.89 5.55 0.48
CA LEU A 33 2.95 4.68 -0.21
C LEU A 33 1.71 4.39 0.63
N LEU A 34 1.89 4.03 1.91
CA LEU A 34 0.77 3.77 2.82
C LEU A 34 -0.12 5.00 2.98
N ARG A 35 0.48 6.18 3.03
CA ARG A 35 -0.24 7.45 3.10
C ARG A 35 -1.09 7.66 1.84
N PHE A 36 -0.52 7.49 0.64
CA PHE A 36 -1.27 7.60 -0.62
C PHE A 36 -2.40 6.57 -0.71
N MET A 37 -2.14 5.33 -0.30
CA MET A 37 -3.16 4.27 -0.30
C MET A 37 -4.28 4.55 0.70
N ARG A 38 -3.99 5.12 1.87
CA ARG A 38 -5.01 5.50 2.85
C ARG A 38 -5.88 6.66 2.38
N ASP A 39 -5.31 7.63 1.69
CA ASP A 39 -6.06 8.75 1.11
C ASP A 39 -7.05 8.29 0.03
N ASN A 40 -6.73 7.20 -0.68
CA ASN A 40 -7.60 6.53 -1.65
C ASN A 40 -8.38 5.34 -1.07
N GLN A 41 -8.49 5.27 0.26
CA GLN A 41 -9.23 4.22 0.94
C GLN A 41 -10.73 4.30 0.64
N LYS A 42 -11.32 3.15 0.29
CA LYS A 42 -12.76 3.01 0.12
C LYS A 42 -13.36 2.16 1.25
N LEU A 43 -14.33 2.73 1.95
CA LEU A 43 -15.06 2.01 3.00
C LEU A 43 -16.21 1.22 2.39
N ILE A 44 -16.30 -0.07 2.73
CA ILE A 44 -17.35 -0.97 2.28
C ILE A 44 -18.16 -1.45 3.48
N SER A 45 -19.47 -1.50 3.31
CA SER A 45 -20.39 -1.90 4.37
C SER A 45 -20.40 -3.40 4.68
N GLY A 46 -19.92 -4.25 3.75
CA GLY A 46 -19.86 -5.70 3.92
C GLY A 46 -19.93 -6.44 2.58
N GLY A 47 -20.18 -7.73 2.63
CA GLY A 47 -20.22 -8.66 1.50
C GLY A 47 -19.38 -9.90 1.79
N GLU A 48 -19.62 -11.02 1.11
CA GLU A 48 -18.83 -12.24 1.25
C GLU A 48 -17.40 -12.04 0.73
N SER A 49 -17.27 -11.28 -0.33
CA SER A 49 -15.99 -10.93 -0.97
C SER A 49 -16.06 -9.51 -1.53
N ILE A 50 -14.90 -8.96 -1.86
CA ILE A 50 -14.78 -7.66 -2.52
C ILE A 50 -14.74 -7.92 -4.02
N LEU A 51 -15.74 -7.43 -4.74
CA LEU A 51 -15.84 -7.54 -6.19
C LEU A 51 -15.37 -6.24 -6.84
N GLU A 52 -14.56 -6.38 -7.91
CA GLU A 52 -14.14 -5.29 -8.79
C GLU A 52 -14.58 -5.61 -10.20
N GLU A 53 -15.52 -4.84 -10.71
CA GLU A 53 -16.02 -5.00 -12.07
C GLU A 53 -14.95 -4.62 -13.10
N GLN A 54 -14.79 -5.45 -14.11
CA GLN A 54 -13.82 -5.26 -15.19
C GLN A 54 -14.52 -5.41 -16.54
N LEU A 55 -14.37 -4.40 -17.39
CA LEU A 55 -14.66 -4.47 -18.80
C LEU A 55 -13.44 -5.09 -19.50
N PHE A 56 -13.54 -6.28 -20.06
CA PHE A 56 -12.41 -7.00 -20.62
C PHE A 56 -12.43 -7.09 -22.16
N ALA A 57 -13.55 -6.84 -22.79
CA ALA A 57 -13.68 -6.90 -24.24
C ALA A 57 -14.51 -5.74 -24.78
N GLU A 58 -14.21 -5.33 -25.98
CA GLU A 58 -15.03 -4.39 -26.74
C GLU A 58 -16.25 -5.10 -27.31
N ASN A 59 -17.27 -4.31 -27.64
CA ASN A 59 -18.48 -4.87 -28.25
C ASN A 59 -18.18 -5.29 -29.72
N ALA A 60 -18.16 -6.59 -29.96
CA ALA A 60 -17.94 -7.15 -31.30
C ALA A 60 -19.07 -6.84 -32.30
N ALA A 61 -20.20 -6.34 -31.82
CA ALA A 61 -21.30 -5.90 -32.67
C ALA A 61 -21.12 -4.48 -33.23
N TYR A 62 -20.04 -3.77 -32.82
CA TYR A 62 -19.73 -2.46 -33.40
C TYR A 62 -19.38 -2.60 -34.88
N GLN A 63 -20.15 -1.93 -35.74
CA GLN A 63 -19.90 -1.88 -37.19
C GLN A 63 -20.24 -0.49 -37.74
N ARG A 64 -19.54 -0.13 -38.78
CA ARG A 64 -19.89 1.02 -39.63
C ARG A 64 -20.78 0.51 -40.72
N TYR A 65 -21.88 1.19 -41.01
CA TYR A 65 -22.85 0.76 -42.00
C TYR A 65 -23.23 1.90 -42.94
N SER A 66 -23.71 1.54 -44.12
CA SER A 66 -24.21 2.49 -45.11
C SER A 66 -25.55 1.99 -45.66
N GLY A 67 -26.56 2.82 -45.66
CA GLY A 67 -27.88 2.50 -46.20
C GLY A 67 -28.61 1.40 -45.41
N ALA A 68 -29.13 0.39 -46.13
CA ALA A 68 -29.97 -0.68 -45.57
C ALA A 68 -29.22 -1.98 -45.26
N GLU A 69 -27.98 -1.89 -44.80
CA GLU A 69 -27.19 -3.02 -44.37
C GLU A 69 -27.75 -3.69 -43.11
N VAL A 70 -27.59 -5.00 -43.00
CA VAL A 70 -28.01 -5.77 -41.83
C VAL A 70 -27.01 -5.53 -40.69
N LEU A 71 -27.52 -5.06 -39.56
CA LEU A 71 -26.71 -4.82 -38.37
C LEU A 71 -26.50 -6.12 -37.58
N ASN A 72 -25.27 -6.28 -37.03
CA ASN A 72 -24.97 -7.39 -36.13
C ASN A 72 -25.63 -7.17 -34.76
N THR A 73 -26.52 -8.05 -34.37
CA THR A 73 -27.26 -8.02 -33.09
C THR A 73 -26.81 -9.10 -32.12
N SER A 74 -25.63 -9.72 -32.37
CA SER A 74 -25.12 -10.78 -31.51
C SER A 74 -24.70 -10.22 -30.15
N GLN A 75 -25.15 -10.85 -29.08
CA GLN A 75 -24.75 -10.55 -27.73
C GLN A 75 -23.34 -11.13 -27.46
N THR A 76 -22.46 -10.32 -26.91
CA THR A 76 -21.10 -10.72 -26.51
C THR A 76 -20.88 -10.46 -25.03
N GLU A 77 -20.16 -11.36 -24.36
CA GLU A 77 -19.74 -11.13 -22.98
C GLU A 77 -18.63 -10.07 -22.95
N GLN A 78 -18.82 -9.03 -22.15
CA GLN A 78 -17.91 -7.89 -22.09
C GLN A 78 -17.43 -7.59 -20.66
N PHE A 79 -18.18 -8.07 -19.67
CA PHE A 79 -17.95 -7.77 -18.27
C PHE A 79 -17.59 -9.03 -17.49
N THR A 80 -16.64 -8.87 -16.60
CA THR A 80 -16.28 -9.88 -15.59
C THR A 80 -15.96 -9.16 -14.28
N SER A 81 -15.63 -9.90 -13.24
CA SER A 81 -15.24 -9.32 -11.96
C SER A 81 -14.05 -10.04 -11.35
N PHE A 82 -13.11 -9.26 -10.80
CA PHE A 82 -12.11 -9.78 -9.88
C PHE A 82 -12.76 -9.98 -8.51
N ARG A 83 -12.52 -11.13 -7.90
CA ARG A 83 -13.00 -11.47 -6.57
C ARG A 83 -11.84 -11.51 -5.58
N PHE A 84 -11.81 -10.55 -4.65
CA PHE A 84 -10.81 -10.50 -3.58
C PHE A 84 -11.44 -10.93 -2.26
N LEU A 85 -10.73 -11.78 -1.51
CA LEU A 85 -11.19 -12.24 -0.20
C LEU A 85 -10.86 -11.18 0.86
N TRP A 86 -11.69 -11.10 1.89
CA TRP A 86 -11.42 -10.29 3.07
C TRP A 86 -10.20 -10.81 3.83
N LYS A 87 -9.30 -9.91 4.18
CA LYS A 87 -8.15 -10.16 5.05
C LYS A 87 -8.39 -9.45 6.38
N GLN A 88 -7.91 -10.05 7.46
CA GLN A 88 -8.11 -9.50 8.79
C GLN A 88 -6.77 -9.43 9.52
N VAL A 89 -6.54 -8.30 10.18
CA VAL A 89 -5.36 -8.08 11.02
C VAL A 89 -5.85 -7.68 12.41
N ALA A 90 -5.25 -8.23 13.44
CA ALA A 90 -5.53 -7.86 14.81
C ALA A 90 -4.24 -7.76 15.61
N CYS A 91 -4.14 -6.74 16.47
CA CYS A 91 -3.08 -6.58 17.44
C CYS A 91 -3.69 -6.63 18.84
N ALA A 92 -3.15 -7.47 19.71
CA ALA A 92 -3.59 -7.59 21.10
C ALA A 92 -2.88 -6.54 21.96
N VAL A 93 -3.65 -5.86 22.79
CA VAL A 93 -3.18 -5.03 23.89
C VAL A 93 -3.54 -5.74 25.19
N VAL A 94 -2.53 -6.19 25.91
CA VAL A 94 -2.69 -6.95 27.16
C VAL A 94 -2.26 -6.09 28.33
N ILE A 95 -3.08 -6.02 29.37
CA ILE A 95 -2.80 -5.33 30.63
C ILE A 95 -2.95 -6.33 31.76
N ASN A 96 -1.90 -6.45 32.55
CA ASN A 96 -1.91 -7.32 33.73
C ASN A 96 -2.72 -6.66 34.88
N GLY A 97 -3.43 -7.45 35.70
CA GLY A 97 -4.20 -6.98 36.84
C GLY A 97 -3.36 -6.20 37.85
N LEU A 98 -2.13 -6.64 38.13
CA LEU A 98 -1.21 -5.89 39.01
C LEU A 98 -0.88 -4.48 38.45
N GLU A 99 -0.72 -4.35 37.14
CA GLU A 99 -0.46 -3.05 36.51
C GLU A 99 -1.69 -2.14 36.54
N SER A 100 -2.90 -2.71 36.33
CA SER A 100 -4.14 -1.93 36.34
C SER A 100 -4.54 -1.47 37.73
N ASP A 101 -4.47 -2.37 38.74
CA ASP A 101 -5.09 -2.17 40.01
C ASP A 101 -4.14 -1.56 41.05
N VAL A 102 -2.84 -1.79 40.92
CA VAL A 102 -1.85 -1.37 41.92
C VAL A 102 -0.90 -0.31 41.36
N GLN A 103 -0.29 -0.57 40.23
CA GLN A 103 0.79 0.31 39.69
C GLN A 103 0.29 1.55 38.99
N ASN A 104 -0.92 1.51 38.41
CA ASN A 104 -1.50 2.63 37.66
C ASN A 104 -2.64 3.35 38.38
N THR A 105 -2.86 3.04 39.66
CA THR A 105 -3.86 3.70 40.50
C THR A 105 -3.20 4.49 41.64
N GLY A 106 -3.81 5.61 42.01
CA GLY A 106 -3.38 6.42 43.13
C GLY A 106 -3.07 7.87 42.76
N PRO A 107 -2.70 8.74 43.74
CA PRO A 107 -2.44 10.15 43.55
C PRO A 107 -1.20 10.43 42.66
N GLU A 108 -0.35 9.42 42.44
CA GLU A 108 0.83 9.46 41.61
C GLU A 108 0.62 8.79 40.23
N GLN A 109 -0.62 8.70 39.78
CA GLN A 109 -0.91 8.17 38.44
C GLN A 109 -0.11 8.92 37.37
N MET A 110 0.93 8.28 36.86
CA MET A 110 1.91 8.95 36.04
C MET A 110 1.45 9.11 34.59
N PHE A 111 0.59 8.22 34.07
CA PHE A 111 0.07 8.27 32.70
C PHE A 111 -0.98 7.19 32.45
N ASP A 112 -1.75 7.35 31.39
CA ASP A 112 -2.67 6.32 30.92
C ASP A 112 -1.91 5.23 30.13
N LEU A 113 -1.57 4.14 30.82
CA LEU A 113 -0.83 3.01 30.27
C LEU A 113 -1.60 2.34 29.11
N LEU A 114 -2.94 2.30 29.23
CA LEU A 114 -3.79 1.71 28.19
C LEU A 114 -3.71 2.50 26.90
N GLU A 115 -3.79 3.84 26.98
CA GLU A 115 -3.72 4.71 25.81
C GLU A 115 -2.39 4.53 25.06
N LYS A 116 -1.29 4.48 25.81
CA LYS A 116 0.05 4.30 25.22
C LYS A 116 0.25 2.92 24.59
N ARG A 117 -0.32 1.87 25.19
CA ARG A 117 -0.28 0.51 24.60
C ARG A 117 -1.14 0.41 23.33
N ILE A 118 -2.29 1.10 23.29
CA ILE A 118 -3.12 1.18 22.08
C ILE A 118 -2.36 1.92 20.99
N GLU A 119 -1.74 3.06 21.29
CA GLU A 119 -0.93 3.83 20.35
C GLU A 119 0.21 2.96 19.78
N ALA A 120 0.93 2.22 20.62
CA ALA A 120 1.97 1.30 20.18
C ALA A 120 1.43 0.17 19.28
N ALA A 121 0.24 -0.36 19.58
CA ALA A 121 -0.41 -1.36 18.73
C ALA A 121 -0.83 -0.79 17.37
N GLU A 122 -1.34 0.43 17.34
CA GLU A 122 -1.65 1.14 16.08
C GLU A 122 -0.42 1.33 15.20
N TYR A 123 0.70 1.76 15.77
CA TYR A 123 1.96 1.90 15.04
C TYR A 123 2.47 0.56 14.51
N THR A 124 2.41 -0.49 15.34
CA THR A 124 2.81 -1.83 14.92
C THR A 124 1.97 -2.31 13.73
N MET A 125 0.65 -2.14 13.82
CA MET A 125 -0.24 -2.50 12.71
C MET A 125 0.06 -1.72 11.45
N MET A 126 0.29 -0.40 11.54
CA MET A 126 0.63 0.42 10.38
C MET A 126 1.94 -0.03 9.72
N ASN A 127 2.96 -0.35 10.52
CA ASN A 127 4.23 -0.86 10.00
C ASN A 127 4.06 -2.20 9.28
N GLN A 128 3.35 -3.14 9.89
CA GLN A 128 3.11 -4.44 9.28
C GLN A 128 2.26 -4.32 8.00
N MET A 129 1.24 -3.45 8.01
CA MET A 129 0.44 -3.18 6.82
C MET A 129 1.26 -2.55 5.68
N ALA A 130 2.28 -1.76 5.99
CA ALA A 130 3.17 -1.22 4.98
C ALA A 130 4.01 -2.32 4.31
N VAL A 131 4.46 -3.32 5.08
CA VAL A 131 5.11 -4.52 4.53
C VAL A 131 4.13 -5.33 3.68
N ASP A 132 2.90 -5.51 4.18
CA ASP A 132 1.87 -6.27 3.49
C ASP A 132 1.47 -5.64 2.15
N ILE A 133 1.43 -4.32 2.05
CA ILE A 133 1.14 -3.60 0.79
C ILE A 133 2.17 -3.91 -0.30
N GLU A 134 3.42 -4.20 0.05
CA GLU A 134 4.46 -4.61 -0.90
C GLU A 134 4.40 -6.11 -1.25
N SER A 135 3.73 -6.91 -0.45
CA SER A 135 3.73 -8.37 -0.55
C SER A 135 2.83 -8.90 -1.67
N ASP A 136 2.94 -10.19 -1.93
CA ASP A 136 2.08 -10.95 -2.83
C ASP A 136 0.85 -11.57 -2.15
N GLY A 137 0.74 -11.45 -0.83
CA GLY A 137 -0.39 -11.96 -0.03
C GLY A 137 -0.34 -13.46 0.25
N THR A 138 0.77 -14.14 0.00
CA THR A 138 0.91 -15.61 0.18
C THR A 138 1.36 -15.99 1.59
N ALA A 139 1.97 -15.08 2.33
CA ALA A 139 2.45 -15.36 3.68
C ALA A 139 1.31 -15.72 4.65
N ASP A 140 1.67 -16.36 5.76
CA ASP A 140 0.77 -16.84 6.81
C ASP A 140 -0.38 -17.74 6.27
N GLY A 141 -0.07 -18.57 5.28
CA GLY A 141 -1.06 -19.44 4.65
C GLY A 141 -2.12 -18.66 3.86
N GLY A 142 -1.71 -17.54 3.25
CA GLY A 142 -2.59 -16.70 2.44
C GLY A 142 -3.49 -15.77 3.26
N LYS A 143 -3.19 -15.51 4.52
CA LYS A 143 -3.94 -14.57 5.38
C LYS A 143 -3.45 -13.13 5.22
N GLN A 144 -2.24 -12.94 4.67
CA GLN A 144 -1.64 -11.65 4.41
C GLN A 144 -2.47 -10.84 3.40
N ILE A 145 -2.41 -9.51 3.48
CA ILE A 145 -3.04 -8.60 2.52
C ILE A 145 -2.38 -8.81 1.15
N GLY A 146 -3.18 -8.93 0.09
CA GLY A 146 -2.67 -9.01 -1.27
C GLY A 146 -2.26 -7.62 -1.75
N GLY A 147 -0.95 -7.33 -1.71
CA GLY A 147 -0.40 -6.02 -2.02
C GLY A 147 0.03 -5.84 -3.47
N LEU A 148 0.98 -4.92 -3.68
CA LEU A 148 1.54 -4.61 -5.01
C LEU A 148 2.26 -5.81 -5.64
N GLY A 149 2.85 -6.70 -4.83
CA GLY A 149 3.44 -7.94 -5.32
C GLY A 149 2.41 -8.86 -5.99
N LEU A 150 1.14 -8.82 -5.55
CA LEU A 150 0.04 -9.52 -6.20
C LEU A 150 -0.50 -8.74 -7.41
N LEU A 151 -0.74 -7.44 -7.28
CA LEU A 151 -1.41 -6.65 -8.32
C LEU A 151 -0.47 -6.25 -9.46
N VAL A 152 0.78 -5.91 -9.14
CA VAL A 152 1.82 -5.46 -10.09
C VAL A 152 3.12 -6.26 -9.85
N PRO A 153 3.12 -7.58 -10.16
CA PRO A 153 4.28 -8.45 -9.94
C PRO A 153 5.37 -8.24 -10.99
N ALA A 154 6.57 -8.74 -10.68
CA ALA A 154 7.68 -8.84 -11.62
C ALA A 154 7.41 -9.81 -12.79
N THR A 155 6.54 -10.80 -12.59
CA THR A 155 6.16 -11.79 -13.61
C THR A 155 4.65 -11.74 -13.87
N PRO A 156 4.16 -10.73 -14.62
CA PRO A 156 2.72 -10.53 -14.82
C PRO A 156 2.05 -11.61 -15.69
N THR A 157 2.82 -12.48 -16.32
CA THR A 157 2.33 -13.56 -17.19
C THR A 157 1.92 -14.83 -16.44
N SER A 158 2.17 -14.89 -15.13
CA SER A 158 1.89 -16.06 -14.31
C SER A 158 1.09 -15.70 -13.05
N GLY A 159 0.47 -16.71 -12.45
CA GLY A 159 -0.27 -16.57 -11.20
C GLY A 159 -1.71 -16.08 -11.40
N THR A 160 -2.44 -16.04 -10.29
CA THR A 160 -3.88 -15.72 -10.25
C THR A 160 -4.11 -14.42 -9.51
N VAL A 161 -4.94 -13.53 -10.03
CA VAL A 161 -5.37 -12.30 -9.39
C VAL A 161 -6.90 -12.24 -9.34
N GLY A 162 -7.47 -12.05 -8.16
CA GLY A 162 -8.92 -11.98 -8.01
C GLY A 162 -9.68 -13.17 -8.57
N GLY A 163 -9.10 -14.38 -8.55
CA GLY A 163 -9.66 -15.60 -9.10
C GLY A 163 -9.45 -15.79 -10.61
N ILE A 164 -8.77 -14.88 -11.29
CA ILE A 164 -8.53 -14.92 -12.73
C ILE A 164 -7.05 -15.26 -12.99
N ASP A 165 -6.83 -16.29 -13.82
CA ASP A 165 -5.50 -16.74 -14.21
C ASP A 165 -4.89 -15.80 -15.26
N ARG A 166 -3.74 -15.23 -14.95
CA ARG A 166 -3.00 -14.32 -15.82
C ARG A 166 -2.34 -15.02 -17.01
N ALA A 167 -2.05 -16.33 -16.89
CA ALA A 167 -1.49 -17.08 -18.01
C ALA A 167 -2.48 -17.16 -19.17
N THR A 168 -3.75 -17.35 -18.84
CA THR A 168 -4.85 -17.46 -19.80
C THR A 168 -5.37 -16.10 -20.26
N TYR A 169 -5.58 -15.16 -19.30
CA TYR A 169 -6.26 -13.89 -19.57
C TYR A 169 -5.26 -12.72 -19.56
N THR A 170 -4.86 -12.28 -20.74
CA THR A 170 -3.87 -11.21 -20.94
C THR A 170 -4.33 -9.85 -20.41
N TRP A 171 -5.63 -9.55 -20.46
CA TRP A 171 -6.20 -8.31 -19.97
C TRP A 171 -6.13 -8.15 -18.43
N ALA A 172 -5.93 -9.27 -17.70
CA ALA A 172 -5.74 -9.25 -16.24
C ALA A 172 -4.29 -8.99 -15.81
N ARG A 173 -3.38 -8.80 -16.77
CA ARG A 173 -1.95 -8.57 -16.49
C ARG A 173 -1.67 -7.10 -16.26
N SER A 174 -0.71 -6.81 -15.36
CA SER A 174 0.02 -5.56 -15.37
C SER A 174 1.13 -5.62 -16.44
N GLN A 175 1.74 -4.50 -16.76
CA GLN A 175 2.83 -4.48 -17.74
C GLN A 175 4.18 -4.68 -17.06
N LEU A 176 5.03 -5.50 -17.67
CA LEU A 176 6.45 -5.56 -17.36
C LEU A 176 7.19 -4.65 -18.34
N LEU A 177 7.99 -3.75 -17.81
CA LEU A 177 8.77 -2.78 -18.56
C LEU A 177 10.24 -3.01 -18.24
N ASP A 178 10.90 -3.79 -19.08
CA ASP A 178 12.31 -4.08 -18.94
C ASP A 178 13.15 -3.13 -19.76
N ALA A 179 14.14 -2.49 -19.15
CA ALA A 179 15.00 -1.54 -19.83
C ALA A 179 15.88 -2.25 -20.86
N SER A 180 16.29 -3.49 -20.58
CA SER A 180 17.11 -4.28 -21.47
C SER A 180 16.39 -4.67 -22.77
N ASP A 181 15.08 -4.88 -22.74
CA ASP A 181 14.25 -5.15 -23.92
C ASP A 181 14.26 -3.96 -24.92
N ASN A 182 14.51 -2.76 -24.40
CA ASN A 182 14.61 -1.53 -25.19
C ASN A 182 16.06 -1.09 -25.45
N GLY A 183 17.04 -1.94 -25.14
CA GLY A 183 18.46 -1.65 -25.32
C GLY A 183 18.98 -0.53 -24.39
N ILE A 184 18.29 -0.25 -23.29
CA ILE A 184 18.64 0.79 -22.35
C ILE A 184 19.34 0.14 -21.14
N THR A 185 20.59 0.57 -20.87
CA THR A 185 21.25 0.29 -19.60
C THR A 185 20.93 1.43 -18.63
N LEU A 186 20.32 1.11 -17.50
CA LEU A 186 19.89 2.12 -16.53
C LEU A 186 21.08 2.78 -15.83
N SER A 187 21.03 4.10 -15.78
CA SER A 187 22.01 4.96 -15.13
C SER A 187 21.37 6.33 -14.83
N ASN A 188 22.12 7.20 -14.17
CA ASN A 188 21.68 8.58 -13.94
C ASN A 188 21.46 9.39 -15.23
N SER A 189 22.05 9.01 -16.35
CA SER A 189 21.86 9.69 -17.65
C SER A 189 20.69 9.15 -18.47
N THR A 190 20.30 7.90 -18.26
CA THR A 190 19.29 7.21 -19.08
C THR A 190 17.93 7.03 -18.39
N ILE A 191 17.89 7.21 -17.05
CA ILE A 191 16.68 6.97 -16.25
C ILE A 191 15.47 7.82 -16.68
N GLN A 192 15.67 9.06 -17.09
CA GLN A 192 14.58 9.93 -17.54
C GLN A 192 13.97 9.46 -18.87
N ALA A 193 14.82 9.03 -19.80
CA ALA A 193 14.37 8.48 -21.08
C ALA A 193 13.57 7.19 -20.85
N PHE A 194 14.05 6.32 -19.93
CA PHE A 194 13.33 5.11 -19.56
C PHE A 194 12.00 5.40 -18.89
N PHE A 195 11.94 6.36 -17.96
CA PHE A 195 10.68 6.77 -17.34
C PHE A 195 9.69 7.32 -18.36
N GLY A 196 10.15 8.08 -19.36
CA GLY A 196 9.33 8.54 -20.46
C GLY A 196 8.71 7.37 -21.24
N LEU A 197 9.53 6.42 -21.64
CA LEU A 197 9.09 5.21 -22.32
C LEU A 197 8.06 4.43 -21.50
N CYS A 198 8.28 4.28 -20.20
CA CYS A 198 7.35 3.61 -19.30
C CYS A 198 5.99 4.33 -19.21
N VAL A 199 6.00 5.66 -19.10
CA VAL A 199 4.76 6.45 -19.05
C VAL A 199 4.01 6.34 -20.36
N ASP A 200 4.70 6.42 -21.50
CA ASP A 200 4.09 6.30 -22.84
C ASP A 200 3.45 4.92 -23.05
N ALA A 201 4.13 3.84 -22.63
CA ALA A 201 3.62 2.48 -22.71
C ALA A 201 2.38 2.25 -21.83
N LEU A 202 2.28 2.94 -20.69
CA LEU A 202 1.18 2.83 -19.74
C LEU A 202 0.06 3.83 -19.96
N THR A 203 0.25 4.77 -20.88
CA THR A 203 -0.77 5.76 -21.21
C THR A 203 -1.76 5.19 -22.22
N ARG A 204 -3.04 5.26 -21.89
CA ARG A 204 -4.13 4.88 -22.78
C ARG A 204 -5.19 5.97 -22.84
N ASN A 205 -5.29 6.64 -23.97
CA ASN A 205 -6.16 7.82 -24.15
C ASN A 205 -5.82 8.92 -23.13
N ALA A 206 -6.77 9.29 -22.30
CA ALA A 206 -6.59 10.29 -21.25
C ALA A 206 -6.05 9.72 -19.92
N GLU A 207 -5.97 8.39 -19.81
CA GLU A 207 -5.50 7.73 -18.59
C GLU A 207 -4.00 7.50 -18.64
N ARG A 208 -3.33 7.90 -17.58
CA ARG A 208 -1.88 7.74 -17.39
C ARG A 208 -1.57 7.36 -15.95
N PRO A 209 -0.37 6.86 -15.65
CA PRO A 209 0.05 6.67 -14.26
C PRO A 209 -0.08 7.95 -13.45
N THR A 210 -0.51 7.81 -12.19
CA THR A 210 -0.70 8.94 -11.27
C THR A 210 0.38 9.00 -10.19
N LEU A 211 1.17 7.94 -10.04
CA LEU A 211 2.23 7.83 -9.05
C LEU A 211 3.39 7.01 -9.60
N VAL A 212 4.61 7.50 -9.43
CA VAL A 212 5.84 6.75 -9.67
C VAL A 212 6.44 6.37 -8.32
N TYR A 213 6.46 5.08 -8.03
CA TYR A 213 7.00 4.51 -6.82
C TYR A 213 8.34 3.83 -7.10
N ALA A 214 9.43 4.54 -6.88
CA ALA A 214 10.77 4.14 -7.27
C ALA A 214 11.56 3.54 -6.10
N GLY A 215 12.28 2.45 -6.34
CA GLY A 215 13.26 1.91 -5.42
C GLY A 215 14.44 2.85 -5.22
N GLY A 216 15.17 2.67 -4.13
CA GLY A 216 16.20 3.62 -3.69
C GLY A 216 17.27 3.96 -4.73
N THR A 217 17.69 2.98 -5.57
CA THR A 217 18.69 3.21 -6.62
C THR A 217 18.12 4.01 -7.78
N HIS A 218 16.93 3.65 -8.28
CA HIS A 218 16.27 4.38 -9.38
C HIS A 218 15.90 5.79 -8.95
N PHE A 219 15.42 5.98 -7.72
CA PHE A 219 15.13 7.30 -7.17
C PHE A 219 16.39 8.17 -7.07
N ARG A 220 17.53 7.59 -6.63
CA ARG A 220 18.81 8.28 -6.57
C ARG A 220 19.27 8.71 -7.97
N TRP A 221 19.26 7.80 -8.96
CA TRP A 221 19.63 8.13 -10.33
C TRP A 221 18.73 9.21 -10.93
N TYR A 222 17.42 9.14 -10.66
CA TYR A 222 16.50 10.17 -11.10
C TYR A 222 16.83 11.53 -10.48
N ARG A 223 17.07 11.57 -9.19
CA ARG A 223 17.47 12.81 -8.49
C ARG A 223 18.80 13.36 -9.01
N GLU A 224 19.79 12.50 -9.25
CA GLU A 224 21.08 12.89 -9.82
C GLU A 224 20.94 13.43 -11.24
N SER A 225 20.08 12.85 -12.07
CA SER A 225 19.80 13.32 -13.43
C SER A 225 19.22 14.74 -13.46
N LEU A 226 18.44 15.11 -12.46
CA LEU A 226 17.86 16.45 -12.33
C LEU A 226 18.87 17.51 -11.85
N GLN A 227 20.02 17.12 -11.31
CA GLN A 227 21.05 18.07 -10.90
C GLN A 227 21.74 18.72 -12.11
N THR A 228 21.78 18.01 -13.22
CA THR A 228 22.35 18.49 -14.48
C THR A 228 21.38 19.43 -15.24
N VAL A 229 20.08 19.29 -15.00
CA VAL A 229 19.00 20.12 -15.55
C VAL A 229 18.38 20.85 -14.35
N GLN A 230 18.03 22.11 -14.47
CA GLN A 230 17.45 22.91 -13.35
C GLN A 230 16.37 22.13 -12.63
N ARG A 231 16.52 21.99 -11.30
CA ARG A 231 15.51 21.40 -10.43
C ARG A 231 14.23 22.23 -10.48
N ILE A 232 13.19 21.66 -11.07
CA ILE A 232 11.85 22.21 -10.93
C ILE A 232 11.27 21.59 -9.66
N MET A 233 11.32 22.33 -8.58
CA MET A 233 10.69 21.92 -7.32
C MET A 233 9.28 22.50 -7.28
N LYS A 234 8.29 21.65 -7.08
CA LYS A 234 6.92 22.04 -6.81
C LYS A 234 6.77 22.31 -5.31
N GLN A 235 6.56 23.55 -4.96
CA GLN A 235 6.39 23.94 -3.56
C GLN A 235 4.92 23.77 -3.17
N GLY A 236 4.64 22.97 -2.16
CA GLY A 236 3.41 23.07 -1.40
C GLY A 236 2.42 21.92 -1.35
N ASP A 237 2.74 20.70 -1.80
CA ASP A 237 1.86 19.55 -1.51
C ASP A 237 2.42 18.74 -0.32
N PRO A 238 1.78 18.82 0.88
CA PRO A 238 2.26 18.13 2.08
C PRO A 238 2.19 16.60 1.98
N LYS A 239 1.60 16.06 0.89
CA LYS A 239 1.54 14.61 0.65
C LYS A 239 2.82 14.04 0.08
N VAL A 240 3.65 14.87 -0.53
CA VAL A 240 4.86 14.47 -1.24
C VAL A 240 6.13 14.78 -0.43
N ASP A 241 5.99 15.32 0.77
CA ASP A 241 7.13 15.53 1.68
C ASP A 241 7.71 14.17 2.11
N THR A 242 8.55 13.66 1.25
CA THR A 242 9.24 12.37 1.41
C THR A 242 10.55 12.57 2.15
N VAL A 243 10.83 11.64 3.03
CA VAL A 243 12.08 11.53 3.77
C VAL A 243 13.28 11.77 2.82
N GLY A 244 13.87 12.95 2.88
CA GLY A 244 15.19 13.22 2.31
C GLY A 244 15.28 13.92 0.96
N GLY A 245 14.24 14.56 0.47
CA GLY A 245 14.45 15.40 -0.70
C GLY A 245 13.18 15.81 -1.40
N GLY A 246 12.84 17.02 -1.33
CA GLY A 246 11.76 17.75 -1.98
C GLY A 246 10.93 17.03 -3.06
N ASP A 247 9.76 17.53 -3.29
CA ASP A 247 8.80 17.02 -4.26
C ASP A 247 9.46 16.87 -5.64
N LEU A 248 9.65 15.64 -6.08
CA LEU A 248 10.13 15.35 -7.43
C LEU A 248 8.95 14.92 -8.28
N ASP A 249 8.75 15.63 -9.38
CA ASP A 249 7.73 15.30 -10.37
C ASP A 249 8.39 14.85 -11.68
N PHE A 250 7.82 13.85 -12.33
CA PHE A 250 8.13 13.47 -13.69
C PHE A 250 6.88 13.66 -14.56
N LEU A 251 6.91 14.57 -15.51
CA LEU A 251 5.76 14.95 -16.36
C LEU A 251 4.49 15.31 -15.56
N GLY A 252 4.65 15.90 -14.37
CA GLY A 252 3.54 16.21 -13.47
C GLY A 252 3.01 15.01 -12.69
N ILE A 253 3.72 13.89 -12.68
CA ILE A 253 3.44 12.71 -11.87
C ILE A 253 4.40 12.71 -10.69
N PRO A 254 3.94 12.64 -9.43
CA PRO A 254 4.81 12.61 -8.27
C PRO A 254 5.68 11.35 -8.27
N VAL A 255 6.97 11.53 -7.99
CA VAL A 255 7.95 10.45 -7.87
C VAL A 255 8.33 10.32 -6.40
N ILE A 256 7.98 9.21 -5.79
CA ILE A 256 8.27 8.94 -4.38
C ILE A 256 9.35 7.88 -4.21
N ASN A 257 10.14 8.03 -3.15
CA ASN A 257 11.14 7.04 -2.78
C ASN A 257 10.47 5.86 -2.07
N GLY A 258 10.54 4.70 -2.67
CA GLY A 258 10.09 3.44 -2.08
C GLY A 258 11.14 2.73 -1.23
N GLY A 259 12.37 3.25 -1.18
CA GLY A 259 13.41 2.72 -0.29
C GLY A 259 13.12 3.06 1.16
N GLY A 260 13.48 2.17 2.08
CA GLY A 260 13.30 2.38 3.51
C GLY A 260 12.96 1.09 4.25
N TYR A 261 12.62 1.22 5.52
CA TYR A 261 12.42 0.08 6.42
C TYR A 261 11.34 -0.91 5.95
N SER A 262 10.23 -0.41 5.43
CA SER A 262 9.12 -1.24 4.92
C SER A 262 8.83 -0.98 3.44
N GLY A 263 9.82 -0.47 2.71
CA GLY A 263 9.67 -0.13 1.31
C GLY A 263 10.02 -1.26 0.36
N ILE A 264 10.27 -0.91 -0.90
CA ILE A 264 10.66 -1.83 -1.94
C ILE A 264 11.97 -2.53 -1.55
N ALA A 265 11.93 -3.85 -1.39
CA ALA A 265 13.10 -4.65 -1.05
C ALA A 265 14.20 -4.60 -2.14
N ASN A 266 13.78 -4.57 -3.42
CA ASN A 266 14.70 -4.41 -4.53
C ASN A 266 14.85 -2.92 -4.89
N ALA A 267 16.05 -2.37 -4.65
CA ALA A 267 16.32 -0.97 -4.94
C ALA A 267 16.33 -0.60 -6.45
N ASN A 268 16.44 -1.61 -7.33
CA ASN A 268 16.56 -1.45 -8.77
C ASN A 268 15.25 -1.69 -9.51
N ILE A 269 14.12 -1.35 -8.90
CA ILE A 269 12.81 -1.43 -9.54
C ILE A 269 12.05 -0.12 -9.37
N THR A 270 11.10 0.10 -10.26
CA THR A 270 10.14 1.20 -10.16
C THR A 270 8.76 0.68 -10.52
N ARG A 271 7.75 1.05 -9.76
CA ARG A 271 6.36 0.76 -10.11
C ARG A 271 5.66 2.03 -10.53
N PHE A 272 5.06 2.00 -11.69
CA PHE A 272 4.19 3.05 -12.20
C PHE A 272 2.76 2.67 -11.87
N LEU A 273 2.11 3.45 -11.01
CA LEU A 273 0.80 3.12 -10.44
C LEU A 273 -0.25 4.11 -10.93
N ASN A 274 -1.39 3.59 -11.36
CA ASN A 274 -2.59 4.38 -11.58
C ASN A 274 -3.53 4.19 -10.38
N LEU A 275 -3.50 5.13 -9.44
CA LEU A 275 -4.30 5.07 -8.21
C LEU A 275 -5.81 5.20 -8.46
N ASN A 276 -6.25 5.60 -9.66
CA ASN A 276 -7.66 5.59 -10.00
C ASN A 276 -8.23 4.16 -10.14
N HIS A 277 -7.35 3.19 -10.33
CA HIS A 277 -7.70 1.79 -10.52
C HIS A 277 -7.16 0.86 -9.42
N LEU A 278 -6.41 1.40 -8.47
CA LEU A 278 -5.90 0.68 -7.31
C LEU A 278 -6.57 1.23 -6.05
N TYR A 279 -7.20 0.36 -5.28
CA TYR A 279 -7.97 0.75 -4.11
C TYR A 279 -7.52 0.01 -2.87
N PHE A 280 -7.48 0.71 -1.77
CA PHE A 280 -7.37 0.13 -0.45
C PHE A 280 -8.77 0.07 0.16
N LYS A 281 -9.41 -1.09 0.11
CA LYS A 281 -10.78 -1.28 0.57
C LYS A 281 -10.81 -1.82 1.99
N THR A 282 -11.54 -1.14 2.85
CA THR A 282 -11.64 -1.46 4.27
C THR A 282 -13.09 -1.62 4.68
N ALA A 283 -13.37 -2.58 5.56
CA ALA A 283 -14.69 -2.75 6.14
C ALA A 283 -15.01 -1.58 7.08
N ALA A 284 -16.14 -0.89 6.86
CA ALA A 284 -16.52 0.29 7.62
C ALA A 284 -16.61 0.04 9.15
N LYS A 285 -17.01 -1.18 9.54
CA LYS A 285 -17.14 -1.58 10.95
C LYS A 285 -15.84 -2.10 11.57
N ARG A 286 -14.74 -2.26 10.79
CA ARG A 286 -13.45 -2.78 11.25
C ARG A 286 -12.27 -2.02 10.66
N ASN A 287 -12.30 -0.71 10.79
CA ASN A 287 -11.21 0.17 10.38
C ASN A 287 -10.46 0.68 11.63
N PHE A 288 -9.50 -0.06 12.12
CA PHE A 288 -8.75 0.20 13.35
C PHE A 288 -9.68 0.40 14.58
N VAL A 289 -10.63 -0.51 14.71
CA VAL A 289 -11.61 -0.42 15.81
C VAL A 289 -11.13 -1.26 16.99
N PRO A 290 -11.03 -0.65 18.19
CA PRO A 290 -10.78 -1.42 19.39
C PRO A 290 -12.01 -2.29 19.71
N LEU A 291 -11.81 -3.59 19.82
CA LEU A 291 -12.86 -4.52 20.24
C LEU A 291 -13.11 -4.38 21.74
N LYS A 292 -14.24 -4.91 22.20
CA LYS A 292 -14.56 -4.92 23.64
C LYS A 292 -13.45 -5.61 24.42
N ALA A 293 -13.09 -5.05 25.57
CA ALA A 293 -12.18 -5.68 26.50
C ALA A 293 -12.75 -7.04 26.96
N ARG A 294 -11.87 -8.01 27.09
CA ARG A 294 -12.20 -9.34 27.60
C ARG A 294 -11.16 -9.73 28.62
N ASP A 295 -11.62 -10.28 29.73
CA ASP A 295 -10.71 -10.85 30.71
C ASP A 295 -10.16 -12.17 30.18
N SER A 296 -8.89 -12.40 30.43
CA SER A 296 -8.23 -13.64 30.02
C SER A 296 -8.72 -14.80 30.85
N PHE A 297 -8.99 -15.93 30.20
CA PHE A 297 -9.49 -17.12 30.92
C PHE A 297 -8.43 -17.75 31.84
N ASN A 298 -7.16 -17.65 31.48
CA ASN A 298 -6.07 -18.37 32.17
C ASN A 298 -5.08 -17.46 32.89
N GLN A 299 -5.25 -16.14 32.82
CA GLN A 299 -4.28 -15.16 33.32
C GLN A 299 -5.04 -14.00 33.95
N ASP A 300 -4.51 -13.43 35.03
CA ASP A 300 -4.96 -12.17 35.59
C ASP A 300 -4.56 -11.01 34.65
N ALA A 301 -5.29 -10.89 33.54
CA ALA A 301 -5.02 -9.88 32.50
C ALA A 301 -6.30 -9.57 31.73
N THR A 302 -6.49 -8.29 31.45
CA THR A 302 -7.51 -7.80 30.51
C THR A 302 -6.90 -7.61 29.12
N VAL A 303 -7.54 -8.22 28.12
CA VAL A 303 -7.09 -8.18 26.73
C VAL A 303 -8.02 -7.31 25.89
N ARG A 304 -7.46 -6.40 25.15
CA ARG A 304 -8.16 -5.67 24.08
C ARG A 304 -7.49 -5.97 22.75
N TYR A 305 -8.29 -6.11 21.71
CA TYR A 305 -7.80 -6.27 20.33
C TYR A 305 -8.10 -5.01 19.55
N LEU A 306 -7.09 -4.48 18.87
CA LEU A 306 -7.29 -3.53 17.80
C LEU A 306 -7.45 -4.32 16.50
N ALA A 307 -8.59 -4.17 15.81
CA ALA A 307 -8.93 -4.97 14.65
C ALA A 307 -9.09 -4.12 13.40
N TRP A 308 -8.57 -4.64 12.30
CA TRP A 308 -8.76 -4.12 10.96
C TRP A 308 -9.18 -5.25 10.01
N ALA A 309 -10.02 -4.94 9.02
CA ALA A 309 -10.40 -5.89 7.98
C ALA A 309 -10.52 -5.17 6.64
N GLY A 310 -9.92 -5.72 5.62
CA GLY A 310 -9.92 -5.16 4.28
C GLY A 310 -9.05 -5.96 3.32
N ASN A 311 -8.80 -5.41 2.14
CA ASN A 311 -7.80 -5.91 1.21
C ASN A 311 -7.41 -4.78 0.24
N MET A 312 -6.26 -4.93 -0.40
CA MET A 312 -5.92 -4.12 -1.57
C MET A 312 -6.53 -4.76 -2.81
N THR A 313 -7.18 -3.97 -3.62
CA THR A 313 -7.87 -4.42 -4.83
C THR A 313 -7.50 -3.56 -6.03
N GLY A 314 -7.64 -4.11 -7.20
CA GLY A 314 -7.39 -3.37 -8.44
C GLY A 314 -8.34 -3.78 -9.53
N ARG A 315 -8.66 -2.83 -10.37
CA ARG A 315 -9.30 -3.03 -11.67
C ARG A 315 -8.39 -2.45 -12.74
N ASN A 316 -8.54 -2.90 -13.96
CA ASN A 316 -7.73 -2.41 -15.09
C ASN A 316 -6.21 -2.40 -14.80
N LEU A 317 -5.70 -3.58 -14.41
CA LEU A 317 -4.31 -3.73 -13.98
C LEU A 317 -3.32 -3.39 -15.08
N PHE A 318 -3.74 -3.43 -16.34
CA PHE A 318 -2.93 -3.11 -17.52
C PHE A 318 -2.34 -1.68 -17.51
N LEU A 319 -2.99 -0.74 -16.81
CA LEU A 319 -2.51 0.64 -16.66
C LEU A 319 -1.44 0.80 -15.56
N ASN A 320 -1.02 -0.31 -14.96
CA ASN A 320 0.03 -0.33 -13.96
C ASN A 320 1.24 -1.08 -14.49
N GLY A 321 2.44 -0.59 -14.21
CA GLY A 321 3.68 -1.15 -14.71
C GLY A 321 4.69 -1.48 -13.63
N TYR A 322 5.41 -2.58 -13.83
CA TYR A 322 6.59 -2.96 -13.08
C TYR A 322 7.81 -2.74 -13.97
N ALA A 323 8.67 -1.80 -13.61
CA ALA A 323 9.84 -1.42 -14.37
C ALA A 323 11.11 -1.90 -13.67
N GLN A 324 11.99 -2.55 -14.44
CA GLN A 324 13.27 -3.11 -13.97
C GLN A 324 14.35 -2.96 -15.05
N GLN A 325 15.58 -3.32 -14.67
CA GLN A 325 16.69 -3.48 -15.61
C GLN A 325 16.79 -4.92 -16.03
#